data_3f2511e278552191d4c7f10bf7cbb480
#
_entry.id   3f2511e278552191d4c7f10bf7cbb480
#
_cell.length_a   1.000
_cell.length_b   1.000
_cell.length_c   1.000
_cell.angle_alpha   90.00
_cell.angle_beta   90.00
_cell.angle_gamma   90.00
#
_symmetry.space_group_name_H-M   'P 1'
#
loop_
_entity.id
_entity.type
_entity.pdbx_description
1 polymer ?
#
loop_
_entity_poly.entity_id
_entity_poly.type
_entity_poly.pdbx_seq_one_letter_code
_entity_poly.pdbx_strand_id
1 'polypeptide(L)'
;TPCRILELMKNKKVKAQLLKTIVMDEVDQLFQEEELSLTKQILTHTPTEYQLVFYSATADRVVNQAQSLSQKLQVIDVTEEDTSAGQVAHYFIRLAPRKKADYLRRLAHTEAFRSMVFFNQVADLGAAEEKLVYENVPAIGLASDQSKQLRKLAIDQFKAERVKLLLTTDIAARGLDFTGVPY
;
A
#
# COMPACT_ATOMS: atom_id res chain seq x y z
N THR A 1 -5.68 2.92 -10.49
CA THR A 1 -4.77 1.89 -11.04
C THR A 1 -4.54 2.13 -12.51
N PRO A 2 -3.35 1.82 -13.07
CA PRO A 2 -3.03 1.99 -14.48
C PRO A 2 -4.03 1.28 -15.40
N CYS A 3 -4.38 0.05 -15.10
CA CYS A 3 -5.35 -0.73 -15.87
C CYS A 3 -6.69 0.00 -16.06
N ARG A 4 -7.23 0.60 -15.00
CA ARG A 4 -8.51 1.32 -15.06
C ARG A 4 -8.42 2.62 -15.86
N ILE A 5 -7.33 3.36 -15.73
CA ILE A 5 -7.10 4.59 -16.52
C ILE A 5 -7.01 4.23 -18.01
N LEU A 6 -6.23 3.21 -18.36
CA LEU A 6 -6.07 2.77 -19.74
C LEU A 6 -7.42 2.33 -20.36
N GLU A 7 -8.23 1.58 -19.62
CA GLU A 7 -9.58 1.21 -20.02
C GLU A 7 -10.46 2.45 -20.32
N LEU A 8 -10.44 3.43 -19.44
CA LEU A 8 -11.22 4.65 -19.59
C LEU A 8 -10.76 5.49 -20.79
N MET A 9 -9.44 5.53 -21.05
CA MET A 9 -8.87 6.20 -22.22
C MET A 9 -9.27 5.49 -23.52
N LYS A 10 -9.11 4.16 -23.58
CA LYS A 10 -9.53 3.34 -24.73
C LYS A 10 -11.02 3.51 -25.04
N ASN A 11 -11.85 3.60 -24.01
CA ASN A 11 -13.30 3.82 -24.12
C ASN A 11 -13.67 5.31 -24.33
N LYS A 12 -12.70 6.20 -24.55
CA LYS A 12 -12.89 7.64 -24.74
C LYS A 12 -13.66 8.35 -23.59
N LYS A 13 -13.69 7.74 -22.41
CA LYS A 13 -14.31 8.34 -21.21
C LYS A 13 -13.39 9.34 -20.51
N VAL A 14 -12.09 9.24 -20.74
CA VAL A 14 -11.08 10.23 -20.32
C VAL A 14 -10.42 10.81 -21.56
N LYS A 15 -10.45 12.14 -21.66
CA LYS A 15 -9.82 12.90 -22.76
C LYS A 15 -8.45 13.38 -22.26
N ALA A 16 -7.39 12.83 -22.85
CA ALA A 16 -6.02 13.13 -22.45
C ALA A 16 -5.33 14.19 -23.30
N GLN A 17 -5.98 14.72 -24.36
CA GLN A 17 -5.36 15.58 -25.37
C GLN A 17 -4.86 16.94 -24.85
N LEU A 18 -5.37 17.38 -23.71
CA LEU A 18 -4.98 18.64 -23.10
C LEU A 18 -4.14 18.49 -21.83
N LEU A 19 -3.67 17.27 -21.54
CA LEU A 19 -2.81 17.00 -20.39
C LEU A 19 -1.48 17.75 -20.54
N LYS A 20 -1.09 18.49 -19.51
CA LYS A 20 0.19 19.18 -19.42
C LYS A 20 1.13 18.53 -18.40
N THR A 21 0.58 17.84 -17.42
CA THR A 21 1.34 17.19 -16.35
C THR A 21 0.75 15.83 -16.03
N ILE A 22 1.59 14.83 -15.90
CA ILE A 22 1.22 13.48 -15.48
C ILE A 22 2.00 13.21 -14.20
N VAL A 23 1.28 12.94 -13.12
CA VAL A 23 1.86 12.61 -11.82
C VAL A 23 1.72 11.11 -11.61
N MET A 24 2.81 10.46 -11.31
CA MET A 24 2.88 9.03 -10.96
C MET A 24 3.35 8.91 -9.52
N ASP A 25 2.50 8.37 -8.68
CA ASP A 25 2.78 8.12 -7.28
C ASP A 25 3.10 6.63 -7.06
N GLU A 26 3.89 6.31 -6.03
CA GLU A 26 4.37 4.95 -5.74
C GLU A 26 5.02 4.28 -6.97
N VAL A 27 5.92 5.01 -7.67
CA VAL A 27 6.47 4.54 -8.95
C VAL A 27 7.34 3.30 -8.83
N ASP A 28 7.89 2.99 -7.66
CA ASP A 28 8.55 1.72 -7.35
C ASP A 28 7.62 0.52 -7.61
N GLN A 29 6.32 0.70 -7.47
CA GLN A 29 5.30 -0.29 -7.81
C GLN A 29 4.87 -0.22 -9.28
N LEU A 30 4.69 0.99 -9.82
CA LEU A 30 4.30 1.20 -11.21
C LEU A 30 5.37 0.76 -12.22
N PHE A 31 6.61 0.58 -11.75
CA PHE A 31 7.73 0.15 -12.58
C PHE A 31 8.03 -1.36 -12.49
N GLN A 32 7.18 -2.14 -11.84
CA GLN A 32 7.20 -3.60 -12.01
C GLN A 32 6.78 -3.96 -13.45
N GLU A 33 7.26 -5.07 -13.98
CA GLU A 33 7.17 -5.38 -15.42
C GLU A 33 5.76 -5.22 -16.01
N GLU A 34 4.74 -5.77 -15.37
CA GLU A 34 3.36 -5.71 -15.87
C GLU A 34 2.81 -4.28 -15.83
N GLU A 35 2.97 -3.58 -14.70
CA GLU A 35 2.49 -2.22 -14.49
C GLU A 35 3.24 -1.21 -15.36
N LEU A 36 4.54 -1.41 -15.58
CA LEU A 36 5.34 -0.58 -16.48
C LEU A 36 4.84 -0.67 -17.93
N SER A 37 4.47 -1.87 -18.38
CA SER A 37 3.88 -2.06 -19.70
C SER A 37 2.58 -1.27 -19.85
N LEU A 38 1.69 -1.33 -18.86
CA LEU A 38 0.45 -0.56 -18.83
C LEU A 38 0.72 0.95 -18.78
N THR A 39 1.68 1.38 -17.99
CA THR A 39 2.11 2.77 -17.89
C THR A 39 2.59 3.31 -19.24
N LYS A 40 3.43 2.57 -19.95
CA LYS A 40 3.86 2.92 -21.31
C LYS A 40 2.68 3.03 -22.27
N GLN A 41 1.72 2.10 -22.22
CA GLN A 41 0.52 2.17 -23.04
C GLN A 41 -0.33 3.42 -22.73
N ILE A 42 -0.46 3.81 -21.46
CA ILE A 42 -1.15 5.05 -21.07
C ILE A 42 -0.48 6.26 -21.73
N LEU A 43 0.84 6.33 -21.67
CA LEU A 43 1.60 7.44 -22.25
C LEU A 43 1.43 7.56 -23.78
N THR A 44 1.17 6.47 -24.50
CA THR A 44 0.86 6.55 -25.94
C THR A 44 -0.48 7.24 -26.27
N HIS A 45 -1.36 7.38 -25.27
CA HIS A 45 -2.66 8.05 -25.42
C HIS A 45 -2.64 9.52 -24.94
N THR A 46 -1.48 10.02 -24.53
CA THR A 46 -1.28 11.40 -24.07
C THR A 46 -0.68 12.28 -25.18
N PRO A 47 -0.68 13.63 -25.06
CA PRO A 47 0.00 14.52 -25.98
C PRO A 47 1.49 14.20 -26.09
N THR A 48 2.17 14.74 -27.09
CA THR A 48 3.63 14.61 -27.25
C THR A 48 4.42 15.47 -26.26
N GLU A 49 3.81 16.55 -25.78
CA GLU A 49 4.44 17.49 -24.84
C GLU A 49 3.69 17.47 -23.51
N TYR A 50 4.35 16.95 -22.48
CA TYR A 50 3.86 16.92 -21.10
C TYR A 50 5.03 16.83 -20.11
N GLN A 51 4.79 17.27 -18.90
CA GLN A 51 5.71 17.06 -17.79
C GLN A 51 5.37 15.74 -17.09
N LEU A 52 6.40 14.91 -16.83
CA LEU A 52 6.27 13.76 -15.94
C LEU A 52 6.80 14.12 -14.56
N VAL A 53 6.02 13.79 -13.53
CA VAL A 53 6.41 13.91 -12.13
C VAL A 53 6.28 12.52 -11.50
N PHE A 54 7.35 12.08 -10.84
CA PHE A 54 7.43 10.79 -10.20
C PHE A 54 7.60 10.96 -8.69
N TYR A 55 6.80 10.27 -7.91
CA TYR A 55 6.97 10.15 -6.46
C TYR A 55 7.29 8.72 -6.08
N SER A 56 8.31 8.53 -5.23
CA SER A 56 8.71 7.22 -4.71
C SER A 56 9.35 7.36 -3.35
N ALA A 57 9.11 6.38 -2.49
CA ALA A 57 9.83 6.24 -1.23
C ALA A 57 11.24 5.63 -1.42
N THR A 58 11.52 5.02 -2.60
CA THR A 58 12.79 4.35 -2.91
C THR A 58 13.37 4.89 -4.21
N ALA A 59 14.42 5.73 -4.13
CA ALA A 59 15.00 6.37 -5.31
C ALA A 59 15.82 5.41 -6.18
N ASP A 60 16.68 4.58 -5.59
CA ASP A 60 17.70 3.81 -6.29
C ASP A 60 17.18 2.84 -7.35
N ARG A 61 16.00 2.28 -7.16
CA ARG A 61 15.40 1.33 -8.12
C ARG A 61 14.62 2.01 -9.24
N VAL A 62 14.20 3.24 -9.02
CA VAL A 62 13.24 3.96 -9.85
C VAL A 62 13.93 4.84 -10.89
N VAL A 63 15.07 5.43 -10.55
CA VAL A 63 15.76 6.42 -11.41
C VAL A 63 16.07 5.87 -12.81
N ASN A 64 16.62 4.66 -12.90
CA ASN A 64 16.98 4.07 -14.20
C ASN A 64 15.74 3.81 -15.07
N GLN A 65 14.63 3.39 -14.47
CA GLN A 65 13.40 3.14 -15.19
C GLN A 65 12.69 4.44 -15.57
N ALA A 66 12.72 5.46 -14.70
CA ALA A 66 12.23 6.80 -15.00
C ALA A 66 12.98 7.44 -16.16
N GLN A 67 14.31 7.26 -16.24
CA GLN A 67 15.12 7.70 -17.37
C GLN A 67 14.69 7.05 -18.69
N SER A 68 14.18 5.83 -18.66
CA SER A 68 13.64 5.18 -19.87
C SER A 68 12.35 5.83 -20.39
N LEU A 69 11.63 6.55 -19.53
CA LEU A 69 10.39 7.26 -19.87
C LEU A 69 10.64 8.75 -20.17
N SER A 70 11.71 9.33 -19.64
CA SER A 70 12.07 10.74 -19.84
C SER A 70 13.59 10.90 -19.92
N GLN A 71 14.07 11.45 -21.03
CA GLN A 71 15.52 11.67 -21.24
C GLN A 71 16.08 12.79 -20.35
N LYS A 72 15.25 13.70 -19.88
CA LYS A 72 15.64 14.82 -19.00
C LYS A 72 14.97 14.62 -17.63
N LEU A 73 15.62 13.84 -16.78
CA LEU A 73 15.18 13.61 -15.42
C LEU A 73 15.94 14.53 -14.46
N GLN A 74 15.21 15.31 -13.68
CA GLN A 74 15.74 16.00 -12.50
C GLN A 74 15.31 15.22 -11.27
N VAL A 75 16.26 14.81 -10.46
CA VAL A 75 16.01 14.12 -9.17
C VAL A 75 16.04 15.16 -8.06
N ILE A 76 14.99 15.16 -7.23
CA ILE A 76 14.92 15.95 -6.01
C ILE A 76 14.81 14.95 -4.86
N ASP A 77 15.87 14.85 -4.07
CA ASP A 77 15.92 13.99 -2.90
C ASP A 77 15.61 14.81 -1.65
N VAL A 78 14.57 14.43 -0.93
CA VAL A 78 14.12 15.08 0.31
C VAL A 78 14.22 14.14 1.52
N THR A 79 14.87 12.99 1.37
CA THR A 79 14.94 11.97 2.44
C THR A 79 15.69 12.45 3.67
N GLU A 80 16.69 13.30 3.52
CA GLU A 80 17.43 13.88 4.66
C GLU A 80 16.62 14.96 5.42
N GLU A 81 15.66 15.60 4.75
CA GLU A 81 14.80 16.62 5.32
C GLU A 81 13.55 16.04 6.00
N ASP A 82 13.24 14.77 5.73
CA ASP A 82 12.06 14.10 6.27
C ASP A 82 12.26 13.71 7.74
N THR A 83 11.87 14.62 8.62
CA THR A 83 11.78 14.37 10.07
C THR A 83 10.44 13.77 10.51
N SER A 84 9.54 13.47 9.58
CA SER A 84 8.18 12.97 9.86
C SER A 84 8.17 11.53 10.37
N ALA A 85 9.16 10.73 9.98
CA ALA A 85 9.40 9.42 10.56
C ALA A 85 10.03 9.60 11.96
N GLY A 86 9.22 9.65 13.01
CA GLY A 86 9.69 9.63 14.38
C GLY A 86 10.64 8.45 14.65
N GLN A 87 11.23 8.40 15.83
CA GLN A 87 12.10 7.27 16.21
C GLN A 87 11.28 5.97 16.20
N VAL A 88 11.52 5.12 15.20
CA VAL A 88 10.90 3.80 15.09
C VAL A 88 11.86 2.77 15.70
N ALA A 89 11.40 2.07 16.74
CA ALA A 89 12.14 0.96 17.32
C ALA A 89 11.81 -0.34 16.57
N HIS A 90 12.82 -1.02 16.05
CA HIS A 90 12.67 -2.27 15.31
C HIS A 90 12.96 -3.47 16.23
N TYR A 91 12.03 -4.42 16.27
CA TYR A 91 12.19 -5.64 17.05
C TYR A 91 12.08 -6.86 16.14
N PHE A 92 12.87 -7.86 16.42
CA PHE A 92 12.86 -9.13 15.69
C PHE A 92 12.56 -10.29 16.65
N ILE A 93 11.56 -11.12 16.29
CA ILE A 93 11.16 -12.28 17.07
C ILE A 93 11.15 -13.51 16.17
N ARG A 94 11.90 -14.53 16.55
CA ARG A 94 11.90 -15.81 15.84
C ARG A 94 10.84 -16.74 16.42
N LEU A 95 9.84 -17.10 15.61
CA LEU A 95 8.72 -17.93 16.00
C LEU A 95 8.50 -19.07 14.98
N ALA A 96 8.07 -20.24 15.48
CA ALA A 96 7.51 -21.26 14.59
C ALA A 96 6.17 -20.75 13.98
N PRO A 97 5.86 -21.04 12.69
CA PRO A 97 4.66 -20.52 12.02
C PRO A 97 3.36 -20.72 12.83
N ARG A 98 3.17 -21.91 13.41
CA ARG A 98 1.99 -22.26 14.23
C ARG A 98 1.84 -21.44 15.52
N LYS A 99 2.89 -20.74 15.96
CA LYS A 99 2.89 -19.90 17.17
C LYS A 99 2.61 -18.43 16.92
N LYS A 100 2.55 -18.00 15.65
CA LYS A 100 2.37 -16.60 15.30
C LYS A 100 1.06 -16.01 15.85
N ALA A 101 -0.07 -16.70 15.66
CA ALA A 101 -1.36 -16.25 16.16
C ALA A 101 -1.42 -16.21 17.70
N ASP A 102 -0.85 -17.21 18.38
CA ASP A 102 -0.76 -17.22 19.85
C ASP A 102 0.07 -16.03 20.37
N TYR A 103 1.12 -15.66 19.63
CA TYR A 103 1.93 -14.49 20.00
C TYR A 103 1.19 -13.19 19.78
N LEU A 104 0.50 -13.04 18.65
CA LEU A 104 -0.36 -11.87 18.37
C LEU A 104 -1.44 -11.71 19.44
N ARG A 105 -2.05 -12.81 19.87
CA ARG A 105 -3.03 -12.80 20.98
C ARG A 105 -2.40 -12.24 22.26
N ARG A 106 -1.20 -12.69 22.63
CA ARG A 106 -0.50 -12.16 23.82
C ARG A 106 -0.22 -10.69 23.72
N LEU A 107 0.24 -10.21 22.57
CA LEU A 107 0.47 -8.79 22.31
C LEU A 107 -0.83 -7.97 22.41
N ALA A 108 -1.93 -8.47 21.84
CA ALA A 108 -3.23 -7.81 21.89
C ALA A 108 -3.80 -7.67 23.31
N HIS A 109 -3.38 -8.51 24.25
CA HIS A 109 -3.73 -8.39 25.67
C HIS A 109 -2.84 -7.39 26.44
N THR A 110 -1.77 -6.89 25.83
CA THR A 110 -0.96 -5.83 26.45
C THR A 110 -1.77 -4.53 26.46
N GLU A 111 -1.60 -3.75 27.50
CA GLU A 111 -2.27 -2.45 27.63
C GLU A 111 -1.85 -1.52 26.48
N ALA A 112 -2.82 -0.76 25.97
CA ALA A 112 -2.66 0.17 24.86
C ALA A 112 -2.11 -0.42 23.55
N PHE A 113 -2.01 -1.75 23.42
CA PHE A 113 -1.52 -2.37 22.19
C PHE A 113 -2.58 -2.26 21.08
N ARG A 114 -2.24 -1.59 20.00
CA ARG A 114 -3.01 -1.46 18.78
C ARG A 114 -2.07 -1.50 17.60
N SER A 115 -2.34 -2.36 16.62
CA SER A 115 -1.36 -2.66 15.57
C SER A 115 -1.99 -3.01 14.23
N MET A 116 -1.26 -2.68 13.17
CA MET A 116 -1.45 -3.29 11.85
C MET A 116 -0.51 -4.49 11.73
N VAL A 117 -1.06 -5.63 11.31
CA VAL A 117 -0.32 -6.88 11.18
C VAL A 117 -0.30 -7.30 9.71
N PHE A 118 0.88 -7.34 9.12
CA PHE A 118 1.04 -7.64 7.70
C PHE A 118 1.32 -9.12 7.47
N PHE A 119 0.58 -9.71 6.54
CA PHE A 119 0.72 -11.09 6.08
C PHE A 119 1.17 -11.12 4.62
N ASN A 120 2.01 -12.10 4.28
CA ASN A 120 2.43 -12.30 2.89
C ASN A 120 1.32 -12.95 2.03
N GLN A 121 0.41 -13.70 2.65
CA GLN A 121 -0.64 -14.43 1.96
C GLN A 121 -2.01 -14.18 2.61
N VAL A 122 -3.05 -14.03 1.76
CA VAL A 122 -4.44 -13.83 2.22
C VAL A 122 -4.95 -15.05 3.01
N ALA A 123 -4.52 -16.27 2.64
CA ALA A 123 -4.90 -17.49 3.35
C ALA A 123 -4.40 -17.51 4.80
N ASP A 124 -3.14 -17.08 5.02
CA ASP A 124 -2.57 -16.99 6.38
C ASP A 124 -3.27 -15.92 7.22
N LEU A 125 -3.65 -14.80 6.58
CA LEU A 125 -4.43 -13.74 7.20
C LEU A 125 -5.79 -14.27 7.67
N GLY A 126 -6.53 -14.95 6.81
CA GLY A 126 -7.83 -15.51 7.13
C GLY A 126 -7.77 -16.52 8.29
N ALA A 127 -6.80 -17.44 8.24
CA ALA A 127 -6.59 -18.42 9.32
C ALA A 127 -6.23 -17.74 10.66
N ALA A 128 -5.43 -16.67 10.61
CA ALA A 128 -5.08 -15.90 11.81
C ALA A 128 -6.29 -15.13 12.36
N GLU A 129 -7.10 -14.52 11.49
CA GLU A 129 -8.32 -13.81 11.88
C GLU A 129 -9.29 -14.75 12.57
N GLU A 130 -9.61 -15.89 11.96
CA GLU A 130 -10.53 -16.89 12.51
C GLU A 130 -10.08 -17.33 13.90
N LYS A 131 -8.79 -17.67 14.06
CA LYS A 131 -8.25 -18.10 15.35
C LYS A 131 -8.31 -16.97 16.40
N LEU A 132 -7.91 -15.74 16.05
CA LEU A 132 -7.89 -14.63 16.99
C LEU A 132 -9.31 -14.26 17.45
N VAL A 133 -10.26 -14.23 16.53
CA VAL A 133 -11.69 -13.96 16.85
C VAL A 133 -12.27 -15.07 17.73
N TYR A 134 -11.95 -16.35 17.43
CA TYR A 134 -12.36 -17.49 18.27
C TYR A 134 -11.81 -17.36 19.71
N GLU A 135 -10.62 -16.83 19.88
CA GLU A 135 -9.97 -16.59 21.17
C GLU A 135 -10.38 -15.22 21.81
N ASN A 136 -11.45 -14.58 21.31
CA ASN A 136 -11.98 -13.29 21.78
C ASN A 136 -10.97 -12.13 21.67
N VAL A 137 -10.08 -12.16 20.72
CA VAL A 137 -9.21 -11.03 20.40
C VAL A 137 -9.92 -10.10 19.41
N PRO A 138 -10.06 -8.79 19.69
CA PRO A 138 -10.65 -7.84 18.77
C PRO A 138 -9.74 -7.64 17.54
N ALA A 139 -9.91 -8.46 16.53
CA ALA A 139 -9.16 -8.44 15.27
C ALA A 139 -10.12 -8.42 14.08
N ILE A 140 -9.69 -7.81 12.98
CA ILE A 140 -10.43 -7.79 11.72
C ILE A 140 -9.46 -7.85 10.53
N GLY A 141 -9.83 -8.64 9.51
CA GLY A 141 -9.07 -8.78 8.28
C GLY A 141 -9.41 -7.69 7.26
N LEU A 142 -8.38 -7.20 6.57
CA LEU A 142 -8.47 -6.34 5.41
C LEU A 142 -7.68 -6.96 4.26
N ALA A 143 -8.38 -7.63 3.34
CA ALA A 143 -7.78 -8.32 2.21
C ALA A 143 -8.24 -7.76 0.87
N SER A 144 -7.44 -7.97 -0.18
CA SER A 144 -7.71 -7.43 -1.52
C SER A 144 -8.89 -8.09 -2.23
N ASP A 145 -9.20 -9.33 -1.90
CA ASP A 145 -10.30 -10.13 -2.44
C ASP A 145 -11.66 -9.87 -1.78
N GLN A 146 -11.69 -9.08 -0.71
CA GLN A 146 -12.92 -8.70 -0.03
C GLN A 146 -13.73 -7.67 -0.83
N SER A 147 -15.06 -7.69 -0.63
CA SER A 147 -15.95 -6.66 -1.16
C SER A 147 -15.62 -5.27 -0.61
N LYS A 148 -15.98 -4.22 -1.36
CA LYS A 148 -15.77 -2.83 -0.92
C LYS A 148 -16.42 -2.52 0.42
N GLN A 149 -17.58 -3.14 0.71
CA GLN A 149 -18.31 -2.95 1.96
C GLN A 149 -17.57 -3.55 3.15
N LEU A 150 -17.03 -4.76 3.01
CA LEU A 150 -16.24 -5.41 4.06
C LEU A 150 -14.93 -4.67 4.32
N ARG A 151 -14.25 -4.24 3.26
CA ARG A 151 -13.02 -3.42 3.39
C ARG A 151 -13.30 -2.11 4.13
N LYS A 152 -14.39 -1.40 3.76
CA LYS A 152 -14.81 -0.18 4.47
C LYS A 152 -15.10 -0.46 5.94
N LEU A 153 -15.85 -1.53 6.23
CA LEU A 153 -16.15 -1.94 7.60
C LEU A 153 -14.87 -2.18 8.42
N ALA A 154 -13.90 -2.91 7.87
CA ALA A 154 -12.62 -3.18 8.54
C ALA A 154 -11.89 -1.88 8.89
N ILE A 155 -11.80 -0.96 7.94
CA ILE A 155 -11.17 0.35 8.12
C ILE A 155 -11.90 1.17 9.19
N ASP A 156 -13.22 1.25 9.11
CA ASP A 156 -14.05 2.03 10.04
C ASP A 156 -13.96 1.46 11.46
N GLN A 157 -13.99 0.13 11.63
CA GLN A 157 -13.82 -0.52 12.93
C GLN A 157 -12.45 -0.25 13.56
N PHE A 158 -11.39 -0.31 12.74
CA PHE A 158 -10.04 -0.03 13.21
C PHE A 158 -9.84 1.45 13.54
N LYS A 159 -10.35 2.38 12.70
CA LYS A 159 -10.32 3.83 12.98
C LYS A 159 -11.10 4.21 14.24
N ALA A 160 -12.23 3.57 14.47
CA ALA A 160 -13.06 3.78 15.65
C ALA A 160 -12.53 3.05 16.91
N GLU A 161 -11.35 2.44 16.85
CA GLU A 161 -10.70 1.71 17.95
C GLU A 161 -11.53 0.55 18.54
N ARG A 162 -12.50 0.05 17.76
CA ARG A 162 -13.34 -1.10 18.17
C ARG A 162 -12.60 -2.42 18.05
N VAL A 163 -11.54 -2.46 17.26
CA VAL A 163 -10.63 -3.59 17.11
C VAL A 163 -9.20 -3.16 17.39
N LYS A 164 -8.42 -4.06 17.98
CA LYS A 164 -7.01 -3.83 18.31
C LYS A 164 -6.06 -4.19 17.19
N LEU A 165 -6.41 -5.22 16.41
CA LEU A 165 -5.58 -5.74 15.33
C LEU A 165 -6.28 -5.56 13.99
N LEU A 166 -5.64 -4.85 13.07
CA LEU A 166 -5.98 -4.85 11.66
C LEU A 166 -5.03 -5.81 10.94
N LEU A 167 -5.54 -6.97 10.53
CA LEU A 167 -4.77 -7.97 9.79
C LEU A 167 -4.86 -7.65 8.31
N THR A 168 -3.74 -7.45 7.64
CA THR A 168 -3.75 -7.01 6.24
C THR A 168 -2.61 -7.59 5.42
N THR A 169 -2.63 -7.35 4.13
CA THR A 169 -1.49 -7.54 3.24
C THR A 169 -0.99 -6.18 2.75
N ASP A 170 0.25 -6.09 2.27
CA ASP A 170 0.81 -4.88 1.69
C ASP A 170 -0.08 -4.30 0.58
N ILE A 171 -0.60 -5.15 -0.32
CA ILE A 171 -1.50 -4.74 -1.41
C ILE A 171 -2.80 -4.14 -0.86
N ALA A 172 -3.40 -4.75 0.16
CA ALA A 172 -4.67 -4.30 0.71
C ALA A 172 -4.55 -3.04 1.56
N ALA A 173 -3.41 -2.83 2.22
CA ALA A 173 -3.12 -1.67 3.06
C ALA A 173 -2.64 -0.44 2.27
N ARG A 174 -2.29 -0.61 0.99
CA ARG A 174 -1.74 0.47 0.17
C ARG A 174 -2.69 1.67 0.09
N GLY A 175 -2.13 2.88 0.24
CA GLY A 175 -2.89 4.14 0.22
C GLY A 175 -3.78 4.37 1.45
N LEU A 176 -3.63 3.57 2.50
CA LEU A 176 -4.32 3.78 3.77
C LEU A 176 -3.42 4.58 4.72
N ASP A 177 -3.99 5.60 5.30
CA ASP A 177 -3.35 6.38 6.36
C ASP A 177 -4.13 6.18 7.68
N PHE A 178 -3.41 5.76 8.71
CA PHE A 178 -3.93 5.58 10.06
C PHE A 178 -3.10 6.37 11.06
N THR A 179 -3.68 7.40 11.60
CA THR A 179 -3.09 8.14 12.72
C THR A 179 -3.27 7.38 14.03
N GLY A 180 -2.29 7.48 14.94
CA GLY A 180 -2.40 6.92 16.28
C GLY A 180 -2.29 5.38 16.36
N VAL A 181 -1.56 4.76 15.42
CA VAL A 181 -1.20 3.33 15.51
C VAL A 181 0.23 3.25 16.05
N PRO A 182 0.42 2.86 17.32
CA PRO A 182 1.74 2.86 17.95
C PRO A 182 2.65 1.68 17.54
N TYR A 183 2.09 0.62 16.91
CA TYR A 183 2.81 -0.60 16.56
C TYR A 183 2.41 -1.15 15.19
#